data_46d028de3fa5df5d5c347a5ffbd81551
#
_entry.id   46d028de3fa5df5d5c347a5ffbd81551
#
_cell.length_a   1.000
_cell.length_b   1.000
_cell.length_c   1.000
_cell.angle_alpha   90.00
_cell.angle_beta   90.00
_cell.angle_gamma   90.00
#
_symmetry.space_group_name_H-M   'P 1'
#
loop_
_entity.id
_entity.type
_entity.pdbx_description
1 polymer ?
#
loop_
_entity_poly.entity_id
_entity_poly.type
_entity_poly.pdbx_seq_one_letter_code
_entity_poly.pdbx_strand_id
1 'polypeptide(L)'
;MALRESRIKTLLLSLVYPSRASYYNDWRDAFTSHPAFDCTELNILGLAPDVLARHLGAADAIITLHSCNADTLDYFATVAPVLGERRRGRLLSFVGNEYNSPYFSVPERTRLLGIARADVVATQLLQEAGAYLYGSIGARVVAVPHALNPNAFKPGPAAGARSIDIGVKGYRYPAFLGDDDRNRFLASLSATGPEHGLKVDISEDKRLGRAEWADFLGQCRGTVSTEAGSWFIAPNDEFIGRIAAYLRERHTGLVISNDSWLRRAARHLPSPVKSLLWAVTKHGPVKFEVTNDNAVPFDELYERFFRDTPRPSAYGKAISSRHFDAIGTKTCQIMLRGRFNDILVANEHYIAVDPDHGNVADALRRFNDVSQRRRITENAYELVLSGHTYAHRAAFVHRLLTE
;
A
#
# COMPACT_ATOMS: atom_id res chain seq x y z
N MET A 1 36.05 -7.33 -14.82
CA MET A 1 35.16 -7.57 -15.97
C MET A 1 33.78 -7.85 -15.42
N ALA A 2 32.91 -6.86 -15.30
CA ALA A 2 31.55 -7.05 -14.79
C ALA A 2 30.81 -7.95 -15.80
N LEU A 3 30.34 -9.10 -15.34
CA LEU A 3 29.39 -9.93 -16.08
C LEU A 3 28.23 -9.01 -16.46
N ARG A 4 28.03 -8.73 -17.76
CA ARG A 4 26.79 -8.12 -18.24
C ARG A 4 25.68 -9.09 -17.86
N GLU A 5 24.97 -8.81 -16.77
CA GLU A 5 23.73 -9.51 -16.47
C GLU A 5 22.86 -9.46 -17.73
N SER A 6 22.47 -10.61 -18.24
CA SER A 6 21.67 -10.69 -19.44
C SER A 6 20.33 -10.01 -19.19
N ARG A 7 20.02 -9.00 -19.99
CA ARG A 7 18.74 -8.30 -19.94
C ARG A 7 17.61 -9.27 -20.27
N ILE A 8 16.63 -9.42 -19.37
CA ILE A 8 15.52 -10.34 -19.58
C ILE A 8 14.32 -9.64 -20.23
N LYS A 9 13.73 -10.27 -21.22
CA LYS A 9 12.49 -9.78 -21.86
C LYS A 9 11.33 -9.99 -20.89
N THR A 10 10.78 -8.89 -20.42
CA THR A 10 9.80 -8.89 -19.34
C THR A 10 8.48 -8.30 -19.79
N LEU A 11 7.40 -9.06 -19.60
CA LEU A 11 6.05 -8.55 -19.75
C LEU A 11 5.57 -7.99 -18.39
N LEU A 12 5.42 -6.67 -18.32
CA LEU A 12 4.98 -5.96 -17.12
C LEU A 12 3.49 -5.69 -17.22
N LEU A 13 2.70 -6.31 -16.37
CA LEU A 13 1.25 -6.15 -16.31
C LEU A 13 0.87 -5.24 -15.14
N SER A 14 0.03 -4.25 -15.42
CA SER A 14 -0.51 -3.34 -14.43
C SER A 14 -1.98 -3.04 -14.71
N LEU A 15 -2.72 -2.65 -13.69
CA LEU A 15 -4.05 -2.06 -13.85
C LEU A 15 -3.90 -0.53 -13.73
N VAL A 16 -3.99 0.17 -14.86
CA VAL A 16 -3.87 1.63 -14.91
C VAL A 16 -5.26 2.26 -14.91
N TYR A 17 -5.57 2.96 -13.85
CA TYR A 17 -6.77 3.77 -13.69
C TYR A 17 -6.40 5.08 -12.98
N PRO A 18 -7.24 6.14 -13.02
CA PRO A 18 -6.96 7.37 -12.28
C PRO A 18 -6.80 7.08 -10.79
N SER A 19 -5.57 7.04 -10.30
CA SER A 19 -5.22 6.79 -8.91
C SER A 19 -4.23 7.84 -8.41
N ARG A 20 -4.36 8.21 -7.13
CA ARG A 20 -3.41 9.07 -6.42
C ARG A 20 -2.41 8.27 -5.57
N ALA A 21 -2.33 6.96 -5.76
CA ALA A 21 -1.35 6.12 -5.08
C ALA A 21 -0.01 6.18 -5.82
N SER A 22 0.96 6.93 -5.28
CA SER A 22 2.29 7.16 -5.89
C SER A 22 3.05 5.87 -6.18
N TYR A 23 2.97 4.89 -5.27
CA TYR A 23 3.75 3.66 -5.34
C TYR A 23 3.45 2.78 -6.57
N TYR A 24 2.28 2.90 -7.20
CA TYR A 24 2.01 2.19 -8.46
C TYR A 24 2.94 2.67 -9.57
N ASN A 25 3.14 3.98 -9.66
CA ASN A 25 4.07 4.55 -10.62
C ASN A 25 5.52 4.23 -10.26
N ASP A 26 5.88 4.25 -8.98
CA ASP A 26 7.24 3.99 -8.52
C ASP A 26 7.68 2.55 -8.82
N TRP A 27 6.81 1.57 -8.64
CA TRP A 27 7.07 0.18 -9.00
C TRP A 27 7.18 -0.01 -10.52
N ARG A 28 6.32 0.66 -11.29
CA ARG A 28 6.40 0.66 -12.75
C ARG A 28 7.74 1.25 -13.21
N ASP A 29 8.07 2.44 -12.73
CA ASP A 29 9.33 3.14 -13.04
C ASP A 29 10.54 2.28 -12.65
N ALA A 30 10.48 1.53 -11.55
CA ALA A 30 11.54 0.63 -11.10
C ALA A 30 11.94 -0.40 -12.17
N PHE A 31 10.96 -1.07 -12.78
CA PHE A 31 11.23 -2.11 -13.77
C PHE A 31 11.54 -1.52 -15.13
N THR A 32 10.81 -0.49 -15.57
CA THR A 32 10.99 0.09 -16.92
C THR A 32 12.31 0.85 -17.07
N SER A 33 12.87 1.38 -15.98
CA SER A 33 14.16 2.10 -16.01
C SER A 33 15.38 1.25 -15.64
N HIS A 34 15.16 0.04 -15.07
CA HIS A 34 16.29 -0.78 -14.61
C HIS A 34 16.96 -1.52 -15.77
N PRO A 35 18.30 -1.48 -15.88
CA PRO A 35 19.03 -2.00 -17.05
C PRO A 35 18.92 -3.52 -17.25
N ALA A 36 18.57 -4.28 -16.22
CA ALA A 36 18.41 -5.74 -16.31
C ALA A 36 17.10 -6.18 -16.97
N PHE A 37 16.15 -5.27 -17.17
CA PHE A 37 14.83 -5.60 -17.75
C PHE A 37 14.66 -4.95 -19.12
N ASP A 38 14.06 -5.71 -20.05
CA ASP A 38 13.53 -5.24 -21.32
C ASP A 38 12.01 -5.33 -21.26
N CYS A 39 11.37 -4.26 -20.77
CA CYS A 39 9.97 -4.26 -20.42
C CYS A 39 9.07 -3.95 -21.61
N THR A 40 8.10 -4.85 -21.86
CA THR A 40 6.88 -4.54 -22.60
C THR A 40 5.76 -4.35 -21.58
N GLU A 41 5.10 -3.19 -21.59
CA GLU A 41 4.03 -2.87 -20.62
C GLU A 41 2.66 -3.12 -21.22
N LEU A 42 1.77 -3.78 -20.47
CA LEU A 42 0.35 -3.92 -20.80
C LEU A 42 -0.54 -3.52 -19.62
N ASN A 43 -1.57 -2.74 -19.94
CA ASN A 43 -2.65 -2.46 -18.99
C ASN A 43 -3.69 -3.57 -19.09
N ILE A 44 -3.99 -4.26 -17.98
CA ILE A 44 -5.00 -5.32 -17.95
C ILE A 44 -6.45 -4.79 -17.99
N LEU A 45 -6.64 -3.47 -17.92
CA LEU A 45 -7.96 -2.85 -18.06
C LEU A 45 -8.52 -3.08 -19.48
N GLY A 46 -9.46 -3.99 -19.59
CA GLY A 46 -10.07 -4.33 -20.90
C GLY A 46 -9.13 -5.06 -21.87
N LEU A 47 -8.06 -5.67 -21.37
CA LEU A 47 -7.12 -6.44 -22.18
C LEU A 47 -7.77 -7.72 -22.71
N ALA A 48 -7.81 -7.86 -24.03
CA ALA A 48 -8.33 -9.07 -24.64
C ALA A 48 -7.37 -10.26 -24.45
N PRO A 49 -7.90 -11.48 -24.16
CA PRO A 49 -7.10 -12.68 -23.91
C PRO A 49 -6.12 -13.04 -25.04
N ASP A 50 -6.51 -12.86 -26.30
CA ASP A 50 -5.65 -13.13 -27.46
C ASP A 50 -4.50 -12.13 -27.61
N VAL A 51 -4.71 -10.88 -27.22
CA VAL A 51 -3.65 -9.87 -27.17
C VAL A 51 -2.61 -10.25 -26.13
N LEU A 52 -3.04 -10.62 -24.93
CA LEU A 52 -2.14 -11.08 -23.88
C LEU A 52 -1.35 -12.32 -24.35
N ALA A 53 -2.04 -13.32 -24.91
CA ALA A 53 -1.41 -14.58 -25.35
C ALA A 53 -0.27 -14.35 -26.37
N ARG A 54 -0.41 -13.38 -27.28
CA ARG A 54 0.65 -13.02 -28.23
C ARG A 54 1.92 -12.51 -27.55
N HIS A 55 1.79 -11.70 -26.49
CA HIS A 55 2.94 -11.16 -25.77
C HIS A 55 3.61 -12.19 -24.87
N LEU A 56 2.85 -13.16 -24.32
CA LEU A 56 3.39 -14.18 -23.44
C LEU A 56 4.42 -15.09 -24.09
N GLY A 57 4.27 -15.35 -25.42
CA GLY A 57 5.19 -16.20 -26.16
C GLY A 57 6.61 -15.62 -26.32
N ALA A 58 6.77 -14.31 -26.22
CA ALA A 58 8.04 -13.59 -26.41
C ALA A 58 8.70 -13.18 -25.08
N ALA A 59 8.04 -13.36 -23.94
CA ALA A 59 8.51 -12.94 -22.64
C ALA A 59 9.25 -14.07 -21.90
N ASP A 60 10.45 -13.79 -21.42
CA ASP A 60 11.23 -14.67 -20.55
C ASP A 60 10.71 -14.63 -19.11
N ALA A 61 10.13 -13.49 -18.70
CA ALA A 61 9.54 -13.27 -17.41
C ALA A 61 8.25 -12.44 -17.51
N ILE A 62 7.34 -12.67 -16.59
CA ILE A 62 6.10 -11.91 -16.43
C ILE A 62 6.06 -11.35 -15.01
N ILE A 63 5.75 -10.07 -14.88
CA ILE A 63 5.54 -9.41 -13.59
C ILE A 63 4.15 -8.81 -13.57
N THR A 64 3.30 -9.20 -12.61
CA THR A 64 2.06 -8.49 -12.34
C THR A 64 2.25 -7.57 -11.16
N LEU A 65 2.01 -6.26 -11.35
CA LEU A 65 2.15 -5.27 -10.30
C LEU A 65 0.97 -5.29 -9.33
N HIS A 66 1.14 -4.70 -8.19
CA HIS A 66 0.17 -4.61 -7.09
C HIS A 66 -1.23 -4.19 -7.56
N SER A 67 -1.33 -3.24 -8.49
CA SER A 67 -2.60 -2.74 -9.00
C SER A 67 -3.45 -3.82 -9.68
N CYS A 68 -2.86 -4.91 -10.15
CA CYS A 68 -3.60 -5.99 -10.82
C CYS A 68 -4.58 -6.72 -9.89
N ASN A 69 -4.27 -6.77 -8.58
CA ASN A 69 -5.04 -7.57 -7.61
C ASN A 69 -5.28 -6.87 -6.27
N ALA A 70 -5.21 -5.52 -6.22
CA ALA A 70 -5.37 -4.71 -5.01
C ALA A 70 -6.84 -4.40 -4.70
N ASP A 71 -7.43 -3.49 -5.49
CA ASP A 71 -8.74 -2.89 -5.19
C ASP A 71 -9.91 -3.65 -5.86
N THR A 72 -9.61 -4.41 -6.91
CA THR A 72 -10.58 -5.27 -7.62
C THR A 72 -9.86 -6.46 -8.23
N LEU A 73 -10.52 -7.60 -8.24
CA LEU A 73 -10.01 -8.83 -8.84
C LEU A 73 -10.58 -9.11 -10.25
N ASP A 74 -11.59 -8.36 -10.69
CA ASP A 74 -12.32 -8.64 -11.92
C ASP A 74 -11.43 -8.69 -13.16
N TYR A 75 -10.53 -7.72 -13.29
CA TYR A 75 -9.61 -7.66 -14.44
C TYR A 75 -8.51 -8.73 -14.34
N PHE A 76 -8.06 -9.02 -13.13
CA PHE A 76 -7.10 -10.10 -12.93
C PHE A 76 -7.73 -11.47 -13.21
N ALA A 77 -9.01 -11.65 -12.86
CA ALA A 77 -9.76 -12.88 -13.16
C ALA A 77 -9.86 -13.17 -14.67
N THR A 78 -9.87 -12.15 -15.53
CA THR A 78 -9.90 -12.35 -16.99
C THR A 78 -8.53 -12.76 -17.56
N VAL A 79 -7.43 -12.32 -16.96
CA VAL A 79 -6.07 -12.61 -17.47
C VAL A 79 -5.42 -13.82 -16.79
N ALA A 80 -5.82 -14.17 -15.58
CA ALA A 80 -5.22 -15.27 -14.81
C ALA A 80 -5.24 -16.63 -15.53
N PRO A 81 -6.35 -17.07 -16.19
CA PRO A 81 -6.36 -18.32 -16.97
C PRO A 81 -5.35 -18.29 -18.13
N VAL A 82 -5.28 -17.17 -18.85
CA VAL A 82 -4.38 -17.02 -19.99
C VAL A 82 -2.91 -17.08 -19.54
N LEU A 83 -2.60 -16.44 -18.40
CA LEU A 83 -1.29 -16.54 -17.77
C LEU A 83 -0.93 -17.98 -17.44
N GLY A 84 -1.83 -18.72 -16.79
CA GLY A 84 -1.61 -20.11 -16.39
C GLY A 84 -1.45 -21.10 -17.55
N GLU A 85 -2.14 -20.86 -18.68
CA GLU A 85 -2.19 -21.77 -19.82
C GLU A 85 -1.17 -21.47 -20.91
N ARG A 86 -0.85 -20.18 -21.14
CA ARG A 86 -0.15 -19.72 -22.34
C ARG A 86 1.26 -19.20 -22.09
N ARG A 87 1.62 -18.86 -20.86
CA ARG A 87 2.96 -18.35 -20.55
C ARG A 87 4.03 -19.45 -20.69
N ARG A 88 5.23 -19.02 -21.04
CA ARG A 88 6.45 -19.85 -21.03
C ARG A 88 7.45 -19.37 -19.99
N GLY A 89 7.52 -18.05 -19.79
CA GLY A 89 8.40 -17.42 -18.81
C GLY A 89 7.89 -17.55 -17.38
N ARG A 90 8.74 -17.27 -16.40
CA ARG A 90 8.39 -17.25 -14.98
C ARG A 90 7.44 -16.10 -14.66
N LEU A 91 6.46 -16.35 -13.78
CA LEU A 91 5.51 -15.36 -13.29
C LEU A 91 5.81 -14.98 -11.84
N LEU A 92 6.16 -13.73 -11.62
CA LEU A 92 6.17 -13.11 -10.31
C LEU A 92 4.96 -12.19 -10.16
N SER A 93 4.12 -12.43 -9.17
CA SER A 93 2.95 -11.59 -8.88
C SER A 93 3.15 -10.83 -7.57
N PHE A 94 3.17 -9.51 -7.65
CA PHE A 94 3.03 -8.66 -6.48
C PHE A 94 1.60 -8.68 -5.97
N VAL A 95 1.41 -8.62 -4.66
CA VAL A 95 0.11 -8.53 -4.02
C VAL A 95 -0.11 -7.13 -3.48
N GLY A 96 -1.28 -6.56 -3.77
CA GLY A 96 -1.70 -5.27 -3.23
C GLY A 96 -2.73 -5.41 -2.13
N ASN A 97 -2.78 -4.43 -1.20
CA ASN A 97 -3.76 -4.37 -0.10
C ASN A 97 -3.87 -5.68 0.69
N GLU A 98 -2.82 -6.03 1.43
CA GLU A 98 -2.69 -7.32 2.13
C GLU A 98 -3.31 -7.27 3.53
N TYR A 99 -4.59 -6.95 3.59
CA TYR A 99 -5.45 -7.01 4.76
C TYR A 99 -6.83 -7.53 4.35
N ASN A 100 -7.61 -8.06 5.28
CA ASN A 100 -8.97 -8.47 4.97
C ASN A 100 -9.88 -7.25 4.86
N SER A 101 -10.71 -7.24 3.85
CA SER A 101 -11.59 -6.14 3.52
C SER A 101 -12.97 -6.65 3.10
N PRO A 102 -14.06 -5.94 3.44
CA PRO A 102 -15.38 -6.28 2.92
C PRO A 102 -15.53 -6.10 1.40
N TYR A 103 -14.51 -5.57 0.71
CA TYR A 103 -14.59 -5.15 -0.70
C TYR A 103 -13.82 -6.04 -1.66
N PHE A 104 -12.93 -6.88 -1.18
CA PHE A 104 -12.19 -7.86 -1.99
C PHE A 104 -11.90 -9.10 -1.15
N SER A 105 -11.87 -10.25 -1.79
CA SER A 105 -11.70 -11.54 -1.15
C SER A 105 -10.25 -12.00 -1.17
N VAL A 106 -9.69 -12.36 -0.01
CA VAL A 106 -8.36 -12.96 0.11
C VAL A 106 -8.35 -14.37 -0.49
N PRO A 107 -9.33 -15.27 -0.21
CA PRO A 107 -9.43 -16.55 -0.87
C PRO A 107 -9.52 -16.47 -2.40
N GLU A 108 -10.32 -15.54 -2.92
CA GLU A 108 -10.45 -15.36 -4.36
C GLU A 108 -9.14 -14.88 -5.00
N ARG A 109 -8.42 -13.95 -4.36
CA ARG A 109 -7.08 -13.55 -4.79
C ARG A 109 -6.14 -14.74 -4.84
N THR A 110 -6.10 -15.54 -3.77
CA THR A 110 -5.29 -16.74 -3.66
C THR A 110 -5.62 -17.75 -4.76
N ARG A 111 -6.92 -17.98 -5.01
CA ARG A 111 -7.40 -18.84 -6.09
C ARG A 111 -6.94 -18.36 -7.47
N LEU A 112 -7.03 -17.07 -7.74
CA LEU A 112 -6.63 -16.48 -9.02
C LEU A 112 -5.12 -16.54 -9.24
N LEU A 113 -4.30 -16.35 -8.20
CA LEU A 113 -2.85 -16.54 -8.24
C LEU A 113 -2.50 -18.00 -8.56
N GLY A 114 -3.25 -18.96 -8.01
CA GLY A 114 -3.13 -20.38 -8.33
C GLY A 114 -3.51 -20.69 -9.78
N ILE A 115 -4.60 -20.13 -10.30
CA ILE A 115 -5.01 -20.25 -11.71
C ILE A 115 -3.94 -19.69 -12.65
N ALA A 116 -3.37 -18.52 -12.30
CA ALA A 116 -2.26 -17.93 -13.06
C ALA A 116 -0.98 -18.75 -12.96
N ARG A 117 -0.95 -19.76 -12.07
CA ARG A 117 0.23 -20.59 -11.76
C ARG A 117 1.45 -19.73 -11.41
N ALA A 118 1.28 -18.72 -10.53
CA ALA A 118 2.37 -17.87 -10.11
C ALA A 118 3.54 -18.71 -9.56
N ASP A 119 4.76 -18.46 -10.03
CA ASP A 119 5.97 -19.12 -9.52
C ASP A 119 6.44 -18.44 -8.23
N VAL A 120 6.28 -17.11 -8.18
CA VAL A 120 6.62 -16.28 -7.03
C VAL A 120 5.46 -15.35 -6.69
N VAL A 121 5.09 -15.33 -5.42
CA VAL A 121 4.17 -14.33 -4.85
C VAL A 121 4.99 -13.35 -4.01
N ALA A 122 5.04 -12.10 -4.45
CA ALA A 122 5.79 -11.03 -3.79
C ALA A 122 4.87 -10.27 -2.82
N THR A 123 5.04 -10.49 -1.52
CA THR A 123 4.30 -9.83 -0.45
C THR A 123 4.99 -8.56 0.03
N GLN A 124 4.23 -7.56 0.45
CA GLN A 124 4.75 -6.35 1.12
C GLN A 124 4.91 -6.56 2.64
N LEU A 125 4.24 -7.58 3.17
CA LEU A 125 4.34 -7.96 4.58
C LEU A 125 5.69 -8.61 4.89
N LEU A 126 5.90 -8.90 6.15
CA LEU A 126 7.00 -9.76 6.58
C LEU A 126 6.85 -11.18 5.99
N GLN A 127 7.96 -11.87 5.83
CA GLN A 127 8.01 -13.21 5.20
C GLN A 127 7.03 -14.20 5.83
N GLU A 128 6.95 -14.23 7.16
CA GLU A 128 6.05 -15.10 7.90
C GLU A 128 4.56 -14.77 7.68
N ALA A 129 4.24 -13.49 7.57
CA ALA A 129 2.87 -13.04 7.32
C ALA A 129 2.43 -13.32 5.88
N GLY A 130 3.31 -13.11 4.91
CA GLY A 130 3.05 -13.50 3.54
C GLY A 130 2.88 -15.02 3.38
N ALA A 131 3.73 -15.82 4.03
CA ALA A 131 3.60 -17.28 4.03
C ALA A 131 2.28 -17.73 4.68
N TYR A 132 1.85 -17.07 5.76
CA TYR A 132 0.56 -17.34 6.40
C TYR A 132 -0.63 -17.09 5.45
N LEU A 133 -0.60 -16.01 4.67
CA LEU A 133 -1.70 -15.69 3.76
C LEU A 133 -1.69 -16.51 2.46
N TYR A 134 -0.52 -16.78 1.89
CA TYR A 134 -0.39 -17.30 0.52
C TYR A 134 0.32 -18.65 0.42
N GLY A 135 0.75 -19.25 1.52
CA GLY A 135 1.50 -20.52 1.50
C GLY A 135 0.75 -21.69 0.88
N SER A 136 -0.58 -21.64 0.85
CA SER A 136 -1.42 -22.70 0.23
C SER A 136 -1.39 -22.73 -1.31
N ILE A 137 -0.86 -21.68 -1.96
CA ILE A 137 -0.82 -21.59 -3.43
C ILE A 137 0.19 -22.57 -4.05
N GLY A 138 1.20 -23.00 -3.28
CA GLY A 138 2.32 -23.80 -3.80
C GLY A 138 3.40 -22.97 -4.51
N ALA A 139 3.23 -21.65 -4.57
CA ALA A 139 4.24 -20.72 -5.08
C ALA A 139 5.30 -20.38 -4.01
N ARG A 140 6.48 -19.95 -4.44
CA ARG A 140 7.47 -19.35 -3.54
C ARG A 140 6.97 -17.98 -3.06
N VAL A 141 6.65 -17.84 -1.77
CA VAL A 141 6.28 -16.54 -1.19
C VAL A 141 7.54 -15.81 -0.75
N VAL A 142 7.70 -14.55 -1.16
CA VAL A 142 8.90 -13.74 -0.86
C VAL A 142 8.50 -12.33 -0.42
N ALA A 143 9.07 -11.85 0.67
CA ALA A 143 8.87 -10.48 1.13
C ALA A 143 9.61 -9.47 0.23
N VAL A 144 8.85 -8.59 -0.43
CA VAL A 144 9.37 -7.51 -1.28
C VAL A 144 8.64 -6.21 -0.92
N PRO A 145 9.00 -5.59 0.21
CA PRO A 145 8.33 -4.38 0.68
C PRO A 145 8.60 -3.18 -0.23
N HIS A 146 7.79 -2.13 -0.09
CA HIS A 146 8.02 -0.84 -0.74
C HIS A 146 9.45 -0.32 -0.54
N ALA A 147 9.81 0.70 -1.30
CA ALA A 147 11.14 1.29 -1.29
C ALA A 147 11.10 2.79 -1.64
N LEU A 148 12.24 3.44 -1.66
CA LEU A 148 12.38 4.82 -2.10
C LEU A 148 12.52 4.91 -3.62
N ASN A 149 11.77 5.83 -4.23
CA ASN A 149 12.07 6.36 -5.57
C ASN A 149 12.84 7.69 -5.42
N PRO A 150 14.18 7.68 -5.51
CA PRO A 150 14.98 8.88 -5.29
C PRO A 150 14.85 9.91 -6.41
N ASN A 151 14.21 9.55 -7.54
CA ASN A 151 13.92 10.49 -8.63
C ASN A 151 12.64 11.29 -8.35
N ALA A 152 11.67 10.68 -7.68
CA ALA A 152 10.40 11.31 -7.31
C ALA A 152 10.47 12.06 -5.98
N PHE A 153 11.15 11.48 -4.98
CA PHE A 153 11.26 12.02 -3.63
C PHE A 153 12.71 12.38 -3.33
N LYS A 154 13.03 13.65 -3.53
CA LYS A 154 14.36 14.22 -3.34
C LYS A 154 14.42 15.07 -2.08
N PRO A 155 15.61 15.26 -1.48
CA PRO A 155 15.76 16.17 -0.35
C PRO A 155 15.14 17.53 -0.63
N GLY A 156 14.23 17.92 0.24
CA GLY A 156 13.58 19.24 0.21
C GLY A 156 14.52 20.34 0.70
N PRO A 157 14.01 21.58 0.83
CA PRO A 157 14.75 22.69 1.42
C PRO A 157 15.29 22.36 2.81
N ALA A 158 16.30 23.12 3.26
CA ALA A 158 16.80 23.01 4.62
C ALA A 158 15.66 23.14 5.65
N ALA A 159 15.72 22.35 6.73
CA ALA A 159 14.61 22.27 7.70
C ALA A 159 14.15 23.64 8.24
N GLY A 160 15.06 24.62 8.38
CA GLY A 160 14.72 25.97 8.83
C GLY A 160 13.92 26.81 7.81
N ALA A 161 13.92 26.42 6.54
CA ALA A 161 13.15 27.07 5.48
C ALA A 161 11.78 26.44 5.23
N ARG A 162 11.44 25.35 5.93
CA ARG A 162 10.15 24.65 5.79
C ARG A 162 9.06 25.33 6.61
N SER A 163 7.89 25.52 6.00
CA SER A 163 6.80 26.33 6.55
C SER A 163 5.85 25.57 7.48
N ILE A 164 5.92 24.23 7.49
CA ILE A 164 5.07 23.34 8.27
C ILE A 164 5.97 22.54 9.23
N ASP A 165 5.60 22.49 10.51
CA ASP A 165 6.36 21.68 11.45
C ASP A 165 6.04 20.19 11.33
N ILE A 166 4.76 19.86 11.39
CA ILE A 166 4.28 18.47 11.23
C ILE A 166 3.15 18.47 10.21
N GLY A 167 3.31 17.71 9.13
CA GLY A 167 2.32 17.60 8.08
C GLY A 167 1.92 16.15 7.75
N VAL A 168 0.61 15.91 7.58
CA VAL A 168 0.05 14.62 7.11
C VAL A 168 -1.13 14.89 6.19
N LYS A 169 -1.14 14.22 5.03
CA LYS A 169 -2.29 14.19 4.12
C LYS A 169 -2.64 12.72 3.80
N GLY A 170 -3.89 12.35 3.95
CA GLY A 170 -4.32 10.97 3.68
C GLY A 170 -5.79 10.76 3.98
N TYR A 171 -6.19 9.51 4.07
CA TYR A 171 -7.54 9.14 4.49
C TYR A 171 -7.49 8.49 5.87
N ARG A 172 -8.58 8.68 6.62
CA ARG A 172 -8.83 7.97 7.86
C ARG A 172 -8.85 6.47 7.60
N TYR A 173 -8.25 5.69 8.50
CA TYR A 173 -8.29 4.23 8.42
C TYR A 173 -9.68 3.74 8.78
N PRO A 174 -10.27 2.83 7.98
CA PRO A 174 -11.62 2.33 8.22
C PRO A 174 -11.67 1.41 9.44
N ALA A 175 -12.79 1.47 10.16
CA ALA A 175 -12.99 0.72 11.40
C ALA A 175 -12.95 -0.80 11.21
N PHE A 176 -13.28 -1.31 10.03
CA PHE A 176 -13.24 -2.76 9.74
C PHE A 176 -11.83 -3.38 9.78
N LEU A 177 -10.78 -2.58 9.82
CA LEU A 177 -9.42 -3.08 10.05
C LEU A 177 -9.19 -3.57 11.49
N GLY A 178 -10.05 -3.19 12.46
CA GLY A 178 -9.85 -3.47 13.87
C GLY A 178 -8.63 -2.79 14.46
N ASP A 179 -8.12 -1.77 13.80
CA ASP A 179 -6.90 -1.04 14.11
C ASP A 179 -7.15 0.46 14.00
N ASP A 180 -7.14 1.14 15.12
CA ASP A 180 -7.30 2.60 15.20
C ASP A 180 -6.00 3.33 15.61
N ASP A 181 -4.88 2.62 15.67
CA ASP A 181 -3.58 3.16 16.12
C ASP A 181 -3.24 4.45 15.38
N ARG A 182 -3.37 4.42 14.04
CA ARG A 182 -3.06 5.60 13.21
C ARG A 182 -4.01 6.76 13.48
N ASN A 183 -5.33 6.53 13.52
CA ASN A 183 -6.30 7.61 13.68
C ASN A 183 -6.16 8.26 15.07
N ARG A 184 -6.00 7.45 16.13
CA ARG A 184 -5.75 7.94 17.49
C ARG A 184 -4.44 8.70 17.60
N PHE A 185 -3.38 8.19 16.95
CA PHE A 185 -2.07 8.84 16.99
C PHE A 185 -2.10 10.21 16.29
N LEU A 186 -2.76 10.31 15.11
CA LEU A 186 -2.93 11.59 14.43
C LEU A 186 -3.76 12.59 15.26
N ALA A 187 -4.82 12.12 15.90
CA ALA A 187 -5.64 12.97 16.79
C ALA A 187 -4.83 13.46 18.00
N SER A 188 -4.05 12.58 18.64
CA SER A 188 -3.15 12.93 19.74
C SER A 188 -2.15 14.01 19.35
N LEU A 189 -1.48 13.84 18.20
CA LEU A 189 -0.50 14.82 17.70
C LEU A 189 -1.15 16.14 17.29
N SER A 190 -2.37 16.11 16.74
CA SER A 190 -3.13 17.32 16.39
C SER A 190 -3.49 18.14 17.63
N ALA A 191 -3.78 17.48 18.76
CA ALA A 191 -4.07 18.13 20.03
C ALA A 191 -2.79 18.64 20.72
N THR A 192 -1.78 17.79 20.86
CA THR A 192 -0.58 18.09 21.66
C THR A 192 0.44 18.97 20.93
N GLY A 193 0.52 18.87 19.59
CA GLY A 193 1.50 19.63 18.80
C GLY A 193 1.50 21.15 19.03
N PRO A 194 0.34 21.82 18.97
CA PRO A 194 0.23 23.26 19.25
C PRO A 194 0.67 23.65 20.66
N GLU A 195 0.45 22.81 21.68
CA GLU A 195 0.91 23.06 23.05
C GLU A 195 2.45 23.10 23.16
N HIS A 196 3.14 22.46 22.20
CA HIS A 196 4.59 22.50 22.05
C HIS A 196 5.09 23.56 21.05
N GLY A 197 4.21 24.49 20.64
CA GLY A 197 4.54 25.57 19.71
C GLY A 197 4.73 25.12 18.26
N LEU A 198 4.18 23.98 17.88
CA LEU A 198 4.33 23.40 16.54
C LEU A 198 3.14 23.77 15.64
N LYS A 199 3.45 24.15 14.40
CA LYS A 199 2.45 24.30 13.34
C LYS A 199 2.14 22.94 12.74
N VAL A 200 0.95 22.41 13.06
CA VAL A 200 0.47 21.11 12.63
C VAL A 200 -0.52 21.25 11.48
N ASP A 201 -0.29 20.56 10.37
CA ASP A 201 -1.19 20.48 9.20
C ASP A 201 -1.53 19.03 8.88
N ILE A 202 -2.51 18.51 9.59
CA ILE A 202 -3.02 17.13 9.43
C ILE A 202 -4.41 17.19 8.81
N SER A 203 -4.61 16.49 7.68
CA SER A 203 -5.95 16.23 7.12
C SER A 203 -6.09 14.79 6.69
N GLU A 204 -7.28 14.21 7.02
CA GLU A 204 -7.61 12.81 6.81
C GLU A 204 -8.69 12.60 5.72
N ASP A 205 -8.95 13.61 4.93
CA ASP A 205 -9.96 13.66 3.87
C ASP A 205 -9.36 13.85 2.47
N LYS A 206 -8.04 14.05 2.39
CA LYS A 206 -7.35 14.41 1.15
C LYS A 206 -6.11 13.56 0.91
N ARG A 207 -6.06 12.94 -0.27
CA ARG A 207 -4.85 12.31 -0.79
C ARG A 207 -4.29 13.16 -1.94
N LEU A 208 -3.00 13.40 -1.91
CA LEU A 208 -2.25 14.13 -2.93
C LEU A 208 -1.71 13.16 -4.00
N GLY A 209 -1.52 13.64 -5.21
CA GLY A 209 -0.76 12.93 -6.24
C GLY A 209 0.74 12.91 -5.93
N ARG A 210 1.53 12.11 -6.70
CA ARG A 210 2.95 11.87 -6.40
C ARG A 210 3.77 13.18 -6.28
N ALA A 211 3.65 14.07 -7.26
CA ALA A 211 4.38 15.34 -7.23
C ALA A 211 3.91 16.26 -6.10
N GLU A 212 2.60 16.45 -5.96
CA GLU A 212 2.02 17.25 -4.88
C GLU A 212 2.40 16.72 -3.49
N TRP A 213 2.52 15.39 -3.35
CA TRP A 213 2.93 14.74 -2.10
C TRP A 213 4.40 15.00 -1.79
N ALA A 214 5.27 14.90 -2.79
CA ALA A 214 6.70 15.20 -2.65
C ALA A 214 6.90 16.68 -2.28
N ASP A 215 6.19 17.60 -2.94
CA ASP A 215 6.25 19.04 -2.65
C ASP A 215 5.74 19.35 -1.24
N PHE A 216 4.63 18.74 -0.83
CA PHE A 216 4.09 18.89 0.52
C PHE A 216 5.06 18.40 1.61
N LEU A 217 5.62 17.19 1.43
CA LEU A 217 6.64 16.67 2.35
C LEU A 217 7.88 17.57 2.40
N GLY A 218 8.29 18.12 1.26
CA GLY A 218 9.39 19.11 1.19
C GLY A 218 9.15 20.37 2.01
N GLN A 219 7.90 20.74 2.27
CA GLN A 219 7.52 21.87 3.11
C GLN A 219 7.40 21.51 4.60
N CYS A 220 7.38 20.21 4.96
CA CYS A 220 7.22 19.74 6.31
C CYS A 220 8.58 19.45 6.97
N ARG A 221 8.83 19.97 8.17
CA ARG A 221 9.98 19.56 9.00
C ARG A 221 9.86 18.12 9.46
N GLY A 222 8.63 17.68 9.72
CA GLY A 222 8.30 16.32 10.11
C GLY A 222 6.96 15.85 9.60
N THR A 223 6.75 14.54 9.68
CA THR A 223 5.48 13.87 9.43
C THR A 223 5.22 12.80 10.48
N VAL A 224 3.98 12.38 10.60
CA VAL A 224 3.53 11.38 11.58
C VAL A 224 2.94 10.19 10.86
N SER A 225 3.31 8.99 11.28
CA SER A 225 2.78 7.76 10.68
C SER A 225 2.86 6.56 11.63
N THR A 226 2.21 5.49 11.21
CA THR A 226 2.28 4.15 11.77
C THR A 226 2.53 3.17 10.64
N GLU A 227 2.86 1.93 10.96
CA GLU A 227 2.82 0.87 9.95
C GLU A 227 1.45 0.80 9.28
N ALA A 228 1.43 0.36 8.02
CA ALA A 228 0.22 0.04 7.28
C ALA A 228 -0.21 -1.41 7.55
N GLY A 229 -1.47 -1.74 7.22
CA GLY A 229 -2.02 -3.08 7.40
C GLY A 229 -2.97 -3.19 8.59
N SER A 230 -3.14 -4.39 9.12
CA SER A 230 -4.04 -4.70 10.22
C SER A 230 -3.41 -5.73 11.16
N TRP A 231 -3.74 -5.65 12.45
CA TRP A 231 -3.43 -6.72 13.41
C TRP A 231 -4.22 -8.01 13.15
N PHE A 232 -5.32 -7.92 12.40
CA PHE A 232 -6.25 -9.02 12.15
C PHE A 232 -6.22 -9.41 10.68
N ILE A 233 -5.21 -10.21 10.30
CA ILE A 233 -5.13 -10.79 8.96
C ILE A 233 -5.54 -12.27 8.99
N ALA A 234 -6.24 -12.73 7.97
CA ALA A 234 -6.64 -14.12 7.85
C ALA A 234 -6.59 -14.59 6.38
N PRO A 235 -6.24 -15.88 6.12
CA PRO A 235 -6.24 -16.42 4.77
C PRO A 235 -7.66 -16.69 4.24
N ASN A 236 -8.70 -16.49 5.07
CA ASN A 236 -10.12 -16.63 4.72
C ASN A 236 -10.91 -15.34 5.00
N ASP A 237 -12.15 -15.30 4.56
CA ASP A 237 -13.03 -14.14 4.69
C ASP A 237 -14.12 -14.33 5.75
N GLU A 238 -14.07 -15.36 6.60
CA GLU A 238 -15.12 -15.65 7.58
C GLU A 238 -15.36 -14.48 8.54
N PHE A 239 -14.28 -13.96 9.08
CA PHE A 239 -14.32 -12.86 10.02
C PHE A 239 -14.81 -11.56 9.34
N ILE A 240 -14.20 -11.19 8.22
CA ILE A 240 -14.57 -9.95 7.51
C ILE A 240 -15.97 -10.05 6.89
N GLY A 241 -16.41 -11.26 6.52
CA GLY A 241 -17.78 -11.53 6.06
C GLY A 241 -18.84 -11.20 7.11
N ARG A 242 -18.60 -11.50 8.39
CA ARG A 242 -19.49 -11.13 9.50
C ARG A 242 -19.57 -9.61 9.67
N ILE A 243 -18.43 -8.92 9.56
CA ILE A 243 -18.38 -7.45 9.59
C ILE A 243 -19.13 -6.86 8.39
N ALA A 244 -18.92 -7.39 7.18
CA ALA A 244 -19.61 -6.94 5.99
C ALA A 244 -21.13 -7.10 6.08
N ALA A 245 -21.62 -8.24 6.62
CA ALA A 245 -23.03 -8.47 6.85
C ALA A 245 -23.60 -7.42 7.83
N TYR A 246 -22.93 -7.22 8.96
CA TYR A 246 -23.33 -6.22 9.95
C TYR A 246 -23.37 -4.79 9.39
N LEU A 247 -22.38 -4.40 8.61
CA LEU A 247 -22.35 -3.09 7.97
C LEU A 247 -23.51 -2.91 6.98
N ARG A 248 -23.89 -3.97 6.25
CA ARG A 248 -25.06 -3.93 5.33
C ARG A 248 -26.37 -3.76 6.08
N GLU A 249 -26.58 -4.44 7.20
CA GLU A 249 -27.79 -4.31 8.03
C GLU A 249 -27.97 -2.89 8.59
N ARG A 250 -26.90 -2.17 8.83
CA ARG A 250 -26.90 -0.79 9.33
C ARG A 250 -27.16 0.27 8.26
N HIS A 251 -27.17 -0.10 7.00
CA HIS A 251 -27.43 0.85 5.93
C HIS A 251 -28.92 1.18 5.80
N THR A 252 -29.24 2.43 6.02
CA THR A 252 -30.54 3.00 5.66
C THR A 252 -30.49 3.44 4.20
N GLY A 253 -31.05 2.64 3.27
CA GLY A 253 -31.10 2.97 1.84
C GLY A 253 -30.65 1.83 0.93
N LEU A 254 -30.72 2.03 -0.38
CA LEU A 254 -30.28 1.05 -1.36
C LEU A 254 -28.75 1.05 -1.46
N VAL A 255 -28.12 -0.01 -0.97
CA VAL A 255 -26.67 -0.20 -1.10
C VAL A 255 -26.38 -1.15 -2.26
N ILE A 256 -25.60 -0.67 -3.23
CA ILE A 256 -25.12 -1.51 -4.33
C ILE A 256 -23.87 -2.24 -3.86
N SER A 257 -23.99 -3.55 -3.67
CA SER A 257 -22.87 -4.42 -3.30
C SER A 257 -21.77 -4.39 -4.38
N ASN A 258 -20.53 -4.51 -3.93
CA ASN A 258 -19.35 -4.59 -4.80
C ASN A 258 -19.41 -5.78 -5.77
N ASP A 259 -20.07 -6.88 -5.37
CA ASP A 259 -20.22 -8.10 -6.17
C ASP A 259 -21.45 -8.07 -7.08
N SER A 260 -22.25 -7.00 -7.03
CA SER A 260 -23.45 -6.90 -7.88
C SER A 260 -23.10 -6.79 -9.36
N TRP A 261 -23.92 -7.42 -10.21
CA TRP A 261 -23.76 -7.30 -11.66
C TRP A 261 -23.85 -5.84 -12.15
N LEU A 262 -24.64 -5.00 -11.46
CA LEU A 262 -24.73 -3.56 -11.72
C LEU A 262 -23.40 -2.86 -11.53
N ARG A 263 -22.64 -3.21 -10.49
CA ARG A 263 -21.32 -2.63 -10.25
C ARG A 263 -20.29 -3.14 -11.24
N ARG A 264 -20.35 -4.42 -11.61
CA ARG A 264 -19.51 -4.97 -12.67
C ARG A 264 -19.76 -4.26 -14.00
N ALA A 265 -21.03 -4.07 -14.39
CA ALA A 265 -21.39 -3.30 -15.58
C ALA A 265 -20.90 -1.85 -15.51
N ALA A 266 -21.07 -1.17 -14.36
CA ALA A 266 -20.60 0.20 -14.16
C ALA A 266 -19.07 0.34 -14.27
N ARG A 267 -18.30 -0.70 -13.95
CA ARG A 267 -16.83 -0.71 -14.12
C ARG A 267 -16.38 -0.67 -15.58
N HIS A 268 -17.21 -1.12 -16.50
CA HIS A 268 -16.94 -1.09 -17.94
C HIS A 268 -17.39 0.20 -18.65
N LEU A 269 -18.09 1.11 -17.94
CA LEU A 269 -18.52 2.38 -18.50
C LEU A 269 -17.33 3.33 -18.77
N PRO A 270 -17.43 4.21 -19.78
CA PRO A 270 -16.42 5.25 -20.03
C PRO A 270 -16.22 6.17 -18.82
N SER A 271 -14.98 6.66 -18.62
CA SER A 271 -14.61 7.50 -17.48
C SER A 271 -15.51 8.70 -17.21
N PRO A 272 -16.00 9.47 -18.22
CA PRO A 272 -16.91 10.59 -17.97
C PRO A 272 -18.27 10.14 -17.42
N VAL A 273 -18.78 8.97 -17.85
CA VAL A 273 -20.03 8.39 -17.33
C VAL A 273 -19.86 7.92 -15.88
N LYS A 274 -18.68 7.33 -15.56
CA LYS A 274 -18.34 6.95 -14.19
C LYS A 274 -18.29 8.15 -13.25
N SER A 275 -17.67 9.26 -13.67
CA SER A 275 -17.60 10.46 -12.85
C SER A 275 -18.96 11.11 -12.62
N LEU A 276 -19.84 11.09 -13.61
CA LEU A 276 -21.21 11.57 -13.47
C LEU A 276 -22.02 10.67 -12.51
N LEU A 277 -21.96 9.36 -12.68
CA LEU A 277 -22.59 8.40 -11.77
C LEU A 277 -22.08 8.56 -10.34
N TRP A 278 -20.78 8.74 -10.16
CA TRP A 278 -20.18 8.99 -8.86
C TRP A 278 -20.68 10.30 -8.23
N ALA A 279 -20.75 11.38 -9.00
CA ALA A 279 -21.26 12.68 -8.52
C ALA A 279 -22.71 12.60 -8.05
N VAL A 280 -23.57 11.86 -8.80
CA VAL A 280 -24.98 11.66 -8.47
C VAL A 280 -25.17 10.75 -7.25
N THR A 281 -24.35 9.70 -7.11
CA THR A 281 -24.50 8.72 -6.01
C THR A 281 -23.84 9.20 -4.72
N LYS A 282 -22.88 10.12 -4.77
CA LYS A 282 -22.17 10.63 -3.59
C LYS A 282 -23.10 11.28 -2.54
N HIS A 283 -24.17 11.91 -2.99
CA HIS A 283 -25.16 12.60 -2.14
C HIS A 283 -26.58 12.04 -2.26
N GLY A 284 -26.79 10.96 -3.05
CA GLY A 284 -28.07 10.34 -3.28
C GLY A 284 -28.44 9.25 -2.26
N PRO A 285 -29.70 8.74 -2.32
CA PRO A 285 -30.15 7.64 -1.47
C PRO A 285 -29.52 6.28 -1.84
N VAL A 286 -28.88 6.21 -3.03
CA VAL A 286 -28.16 5.00 -3.48
C VAL A 286 -26.69 5.17 -3.12
N LYS A 287 -26.17 4.31 -2.26
CA LYS A 287 -24.76 4.31 -1.86
C LYS A 287 -24.04 3.08 -2.38
N PHE A 288 -22.80 3.24 -2.76
CA PHE A 288 -21.94 2.10 -3.00
C PHE A 288 -21.34 1.62 -1.67
N GLU A 289 -21.18 0.34 -1.49
CA GLU A 289 -20.62 -0.29 -0.27
C GLU A 289 -19.30 0.36 0.21
N VAL A 290 -18.46 0.80 -0.73
CA VAL A 290 -17.14 1.47 -0.46
C VAL A 290 -17.26 2.86 0.19
N THR A 291 -18.36 3.57 0.02
CA THR A 291 -18.48 4.98 0.46
C THR A 291 -18.92 5.14 1.91
N ASN A 292 -19.15 4.05 2.63
CA ASN A 292 -19.78 4.09 3.95
C ASN A 292 -18.90 3.54 5.08
N ASP A 293 -17.58 3.46 4.86
CA ASP A 293 -16.61 2.88 5.81
C ASP A 293 -16.57 3.57 7.19
N ASN A 294 -16.99 4.82 7.25
CA ASN A 294 -17.01 5.63 8.48
C ASN A 294 -18.42 5.78 9.09
N ALA A 295 -19.42 5.06 8.59
CA ALA A 295 -20.79 5.16 9.09
C ALA A 295 -20.98 4.50 10.47
N VAL A 296 -20.10 3.55 10.82
CA VAL A 296 -20.11 2.87 12.11
C VAL A 296 -18.88 3.29 12.91
N PRO A 297 -19.03 3.75 14.16
CA PRO A 297 -17.91 4.11 15.03
C PRO A 297 -16.93 2.93 15.22
N PHE A 298 -15.65 3.25 15.33
CA PHE A 298 -14.61 2.22 15.57
C PHE A 298 -14.91 1.38 16.80
N ASP A 299 -15.25 2.02 17.92
CA ASP A 299 -15.49 1.34 19.20
C ASP A 299 -16.62 0.31 19.11
N GLU A 300 -17.68 0.61 18.36
CA GLU A 300 -18.80 -0.31 18.14
C GLU A 300 -18.37 -1.58 17.40
N LEU A 301 -17.59 -1.43 16.31
CA LEU A 301 -17.06 -2.57 15.58
C LEU A 301 -16.02 -3.34 16.38
N TYR A 302 -15.15 -2.62 17.09
CA TYR A 302 -14.11 -3.23 17.90
C TYR A 302 -14.69 -4.10 19.01
N GLU A 303 -15.64 -3.57 19.79
CA GLU A 303 -16.32 -4.28 20.85
C GLU A 303 -17.02 -5.55 20.35
N ARG A 304 -17.65 -5.46 19.20
CA ARG A 304 -18.48 -6.55 18.67
C ARG A 304 -17.67 -7.65 17.99
N PHE A 305 -16.58 -7.31 17.32
CA PHE A 305 -15.88 -8.24 16.44
C PHE A 305 -14.43 -8.48 16.81
N PHE A 306 -13.76 -7.56 17.48
CA PHE A 306 -12.31 -7.61 17.66
C PHE A 306 -11.88 -7.85 19.10
N ARG A 307 -12.62 -7.39 20.08
CA ARG A 307 -12.24 -7.48 21.51
C ARG A 307 -11.83 -8.90 21.91
N ASP A 308 -12.69 -9.87 21.61
CA ASP A 308 -12.51 -11.26 22.01
C ASP A 308 -11.91 -12.14 20.89
N THR A 309 -11.55 -11.53 19.76
CA THR A 309 -10.91 -12.23 18.65
C THR A 309 -9.41 -12.27 18.86
N PRO A 310 -8.79 -13.45 18.98
CA PRO A 310 -7.35 -13.55 19.14
C PRO A 310 -6.64 -13.01 17.89
N ARG A 311 -5.61 -12.21 18.12
CA ARG A 311 -4.72 -11.78 17.03
C ARG A 311 -3.98 -12.99 16.48
N PRO A 312 -3.85 -13.13 15.16
CA PRO A 312 -3.02 -14.18 14.58
C PRO A 312 -1.57 -14.01 15.03
N SER A 313 -0.81 -15.09 15.04
CA SER A 313 0.65 -15.05 15.32
C SER A 313 1.43 -14.32 14.22
N ALA A 314 0.88 -14.27 13.01
CA ALA A 314 1.48 -13.56 11.90
C ALA A 314 1.34 -12.04 12.06
N TYR A 315 2.44 -11.32 11.88
CA TYR A 315 2.49 -9.86 12.01
C TYR A 315 1.92 -9.18 10.77
N GLY A 316 0.67 -8.76 10.81
CA GLY A 316 -0.09 -8.24 9.66
C GLY A 316 0.17 -6.76 9.31
N LYS A 317 1.19 -6.14 9.90
CA LYS A 317 1.58 -4.76 9.61
C LYS A 317 2.90 -4.68 8.87
N ALA A 318 3.07 -3.62 8.09
CA ALA A 318 4.25 -3.43 7.25
C ALA A 318 4.63 -1.95 7.08
N ILE A 319 5.88 -1.74 6.70
CA ILE A 319 6.34 -0.46 6.18
C ILE A 319 5.58 -0.14 4.87
N SER A 320 5.19 1.11 4.69
CA SER A 320 4.51 1.56 3.46
C SER A 320 5.38 2.53 2.66
N SER A 321 4.99 2.79 1.41
CA SER A 321 5.69 3.75 0.54
C SER A 321 5.87 5.12 1.18
N ARG A 322 4.86 5.59 1.94
CA ARG A 322 4.90 6.92 2.58
C ARG A 322 6.08 7.13 3.53
N HIS A 323 6.58 6.05 4.17
CA HIS A 323 7.76 6.14 5.03
C HIS A 323 9.01 6.42 4.20
N PHE A 324 9.16 5.73 3.08
CA PHE A 324 10.26 5.97 2.15
C PHE A 324 10.16 7.34 1.46
N ASP A 325 8.95 7.78 1.12
CA ASP A 325 8.68 9.10 0.55
C ASP A 325 9.18 10.21 1.50
N ALA A 326 8.83 10.10 2.78
CA ALA A 326 9.27 11.04 3.82
C ALA A 326 10.79 11.01 4.02
N ILE A 327 11.40 9.83 4.01
CA ILE A 327 12.87 9.68 4.10
C ILE A 327 13.53 10.33 2.90
N GLY A 328 13.03 10.11 1.69
CA GLY A 328 13.59 10.68 0.46
C GLY A 328 13.60 12.21 0.45
N THR A 329 12.56 12.83 1.00
CA THR A 329 12.47 14.30 1.14
C THR A 329 13.21 14.85 2.35
N LYS A 330 13.87 13.99 3.13
CA LYS A 330 14.50 14.33 4.41
C LYS A 330 13.51 15.00 5.38
N THR A 331 12.28 14.47 5.43
CA THR A 331 11.26 14.85 6.38
C THR A 331 11.32 13.92 7.59
N CYS A 332 11.58 14.47 8.78
CA CYS A 332 11.72 13.67 10.00
C CYS A 332 10.42 12.93 10.32
N GLN A 333 10.50 11.67 10.68
CA GLN A 333 9.33 10.88 11.02
C GLN A 333 9.19 10.73 12.54
N ILE A 334 7.97 11.00 13.05
CA ILE A 334 7.53 10.64 14.40
C ILE A 334 6.55 9.49 14.21
N MET A 335 6.86 8.30 14.73
CA MET A 335 6.07 7.11 14.42
C MET A 335 5.80 6.28 15.68
N LEU A 336 4.65 5.63 15.71
CA LEU A 336 4.41 4.58 16.70
C LEU A 336 5.47 3.48 16.53
N ARG A 337 5.93 2.95 17.65
CA ARG A 337 6.89 1.86 17.68
C ARG A 337 6.33 0.63 16.95
N GLY A 338 7.09 0.07 16.03
CA GLY A 338 6.71 -1.07 15.19
C GLY A 338 7.93 -1.77 14.60
N ARG A 339 7.70 -2.81 13.80
CA ARG A 339 8.77 -3.58 13.13
C ARG A 339 9.24 -2.94 11.82
N PHE A 340 8.35 -2.28 11.09
CA PHE A 340 8.66 -1.66 9.79
C PHE A 340 9.44 -2.59 8.85
N ASN A 341 9.01 -3.84 8.74
CA ASN A 341 9.69 -4.93 8.01
C ASN A 341 11.16 -5.14 8.45
N ASP A 342 11.47 -4.83 9.71
CA ASP A 342 12.82 -4.90 10.30
C ASP A 342 13.86 -4.02 9.57
N ILE A 343 13.38 -2.99 8.85
CA ILE A 343 14.21 -2.02 8.12
C ILE A 343 14.55 -0.81 8.99
N LEU A 344 13.55 -0.23 9.65
CA LEU A 344 13.73 0.99 10.45
C LEU A 344 13.86 0.67 11.94
N VAL A 345 14.86 1.25 12.58
CA VAL A 345 15.14 1.09 14.02
C VAL A 345 14.66 2.32 14.77
N ALA A 346 13.87 2.09 15.83
CA ALA A 346 13.33 3.13 16.70
C ALA A 346 14.43 4.02 17.31
N ASN A 347 14.24 5.34 17.27
CA ASN A 347 15.16 6.36 17.78
C ASN A 347 16.52 6.47 17.06
N GLU A 348 16.72 5.66 16.03
CA GLU A 348 17.85 5.73 15.13
C GLU A 348 17.43 6.30 13.76
N HIS A 349 16.30 5.80 13.22
CA HIS A 349 15.78 6.17 11.90
C HIS A 349 14.46 6.95 11.98
N TYR A 350 13.81 6.97 13.14
CA TYR A 350 12.62 7.76 13.42
C TYR A 350 12.49 8.04 14.91
N ILE A 351 11.78 9.10 15.29
CA ILE A 351 11.43 9.40 16.67
C ILE A 351 10.27 8.49 17.07
N ALA A 352 10.54 7.58 18.02
CA ALA A 352 9.56 6.57 18.40
C ALA A 352 8.61 7.09 19.47
N VAL A 353 7.31 6.81 19.26
CA VAL A 353 6.24 6.98 20.24
C VAL A 353 5.73 5.60 20.65
N ASP A 354 5.48 5.41 21.93
CA ASP A 354 4.96 4.14 22.45
C ASP A 354 3.46 4.01 22.13
N PRO A 355 2.93 2.77 22.00
CA PRO A 355 1.53 2.55 21.56
C PRO A 355 0.47 3.17 22.46
N ASP A 356 0.76 3.41 23.74
CA ASP A 356 -0.10 4.10 24.71
C ASP A 356 -0.03 5.63 24.63
N HIS A 357 0.85 6.15 23.75
CA HIS A 357 1.16 7.58 23.56
C HIS A 357 1.77 8.27 24.80
N GLY A 358 2.19 7.52 25.82
CA GLY A 358 2.69 8.10 27.08
C GLY A 358 3.92 8.99 26.94
N ASN A 359 4.71 8.80 25.87
CA ASN A 359 5.92 9.57 25.60
C ASN A 359 5.80 10.61 24.46
N VAL A 360 4.57 10.98 24.04
CA VAL A 360 4.36 11.98 22.95
C VAL A 360 5.06 13.30 23.26
N ALA A 361 4.92 13.83 24.47
CA ALA A 361 5.58 15.09 24.86
C ALA A 361 7.10 15.01 24.75
N ASP A 362 7.72 13.87 25.12
CA ASP A 362 9.14 13.66 24.93
C ASP A 362 9.52 13.59 23.45
N ALA A 363 8.75 12.87 22.65
CA ALA A 363 8.96 12.77 21.21
C ALA A 363 8.92 14.17 20.54
N LEU A 364 7.99 15.03 20.94
CA LEU A 364 7.90 16.41 20.45
C LEU A 364 9.06 17.29 20.90
N ARG A 365 9.56 17.14 22.14
CA ARG A 365 10.79 17.82 22.58
C ARG A 365 11.99 17.41 21.75
N ARG A 366 12.15 16.11 21.50
CA ARG A 366 13.21 15.56 20.64
C ARG A 366 13.09 16.00 19.19
N PHE A 367 11.87 16.14 18.69
CA PHE A 367 11.62 16.70 17.38
C PHE A 367 12.01 18.19 17.30
N ASN A 368 11.80 18.96 18.35
CA ASN A 368 12.23 20.36 18.43
C ASN A 368 13.75 20.52 18.52
N ASP A 369 14.47 19.54 19.07
CA ASP A 369 15.93 19.52 19.05
C ASP A 369 16.46 19.33 17.63
N VAL A 370 17.07 20.38 17.09
CA VAL A 370 17.57 20.43 15.71
C VAL A 370 18.62 19.36 15.46
N SER A 371 19.50 19.11 16.44
CA SER A 371 20.61 18.15 16.29
C SER A 371 20.11 16.70 16.26
N GLN A 372 19.20 16.34 17.16
CA GLN A 372 18.58 15.02 17.17
C GLN A 372 17.74 14.78 15.92
N ARG A 373 16.90 15.74 15.55
CA ARG A 373 16.09 15.65 14.32
C ARG A 373 16.97 15.43 13.09
N ARG A 374 18.05 16.23 12.95
CA ARG A 374 18.97 16.10 11.82
C ARG A 374 19.63 14.71 11.81
N ARG A 375 20.18 14.27 12.93
CA ARG A 375 20.85 12.95 13.02
C ARG A 375 19.90 11.81 12.59
N ILE A 376 18.70 11.77 13.15
CA ILE A 376 17.69 10.73 12.82
C ILE A 376 17.34 10.75 11.34
N THR A 377 17.14 11.95 10.79
CA THR A 377 16.78 12.11 9.37
C THR A 377 17.89 11.66 8.43
N GLU A 378 19.15 12.02 8.73
CA GLU A 378 20.30 11.60 7.93
C GLU A 378 20.52 10.08 8.03
N ASN A 379 20.47 9.50 9.22
CA ASN A 379 20.60 8.05 9.39
C ASN A 379 19.56 7.28 8.54
N ALA A 380 18.30 7.70 8.60
CA ALA A 380 17.24 7.08 7.81
C ALA A 380 17.49 7.22 6.29
N TYR A 381 17.94 8.40 5.86
CA TYR A 381 18.23 8.67 4.46
C TYR A 381 19.40 7.82 3.93
N GLU A 382 20.50 7.73 4.68
CA GLU A 382 21.68 6.92 4.33
C GLU A 382 21.32 5.43 4.28
N LEU A 383 20.61 4.91 5.28
CA LEU A 383 20.12 3.53 5.30
C LEU A 383 19.32 3.22 4.03
N VAL A 384 18.36 4.07 3.70
CA VAL A 384 17.45 3.79 2.58
C VAL A 384 18.14 3.91 1.23
N LEU A 385 19.03 4.87 1.06
CA LEU A 385 19.79 4.98 -0.18
C LEU A 385 20.74 3.80 -0.39
N SER A 386 21.33 3.26 0.66
CA SER A 386 22.31 2.17 0.56
C SER A 386 21.71 0.81 0.20
N GLY A 387 20.40 0.56 0.49
CA GLY A 387 19.83 -0.78 0.30
C GLY A 387 18.32 -0.86 0.05
N HIS A 388 17.61 0.26 0.14
CA HIS A 388 16.14 0.23 0.12
C HIS A 388 15.53 1.20 -0.90
N THR A 389 16.15 1.32 -2.09
CA THR A 389 15.53 1.98 -3.24
C THR A 389 14.78 0.99 -4.11
N TYR A 390 13.88 1.47 -4.97
CA TYR A 390 13.20 0.62 -5.95
C TYR A 390 14.18 -0.05 -6.93
N ALA A 391 15.32 0.54 -7.22
CA ALA A 391 16.36 -0.12 -8.02
C ALA A 391 16.91 -1.37 -7.33
N HIS A 392 17.12 -1.33 -6.00
CA HIS A 392 17.51 -2.52 -5.22
C HIS A 392 16.41 -3.60 -5.24
N ARG A 393 15.13 -3.21 -5.19
CA ARG A 393 14.01 -4.16 -5.32
C ARG A 393 13.95 -4.78 -6.69
N ALA A 394 14.13 -3.99 -7.76
CA ALA A 394 14.19 -4.49 -9.13
C ALA A 394 15.33 -5.48 -9.34
N ALA A 395 16.53 -5.16 -8.84
CA ALA A 395 17.68 -6.08 -8.88
C ALA A 395 17.40 -7.38 -8.12
N PHE A 396 16.73 -7.31 -6.96
CA PHE A 396 16.33 -8.50 -6.21
C PHE A 396 15.32 -9.36 -6.98
N VAL A 397 14.29 -8.74 -7.57
CA VAL A 397 13.30 -9.42 -8.41
C VAL A 397 13.95 -10.05 -9.64
N HIS A 398 14.93 -9.38 -10.25
CA HIS A 398 15.69 -9.95 -11.37
C HIS A 398 16.34 -11.29 -10.97
N ARG A 399 17.00 -11.34 -9.83
CA ARG A 399 17.59 -12.62 -9.32
C ARG A 399 16.54 -13.70 -9.14
N LEU A 400 15.39 -13.38 -8.51
CA LEU A 400 14.30 -14.35 -8.32
C LEU A 400 13.74 -14.92 -9.64
N LEU A 401 13.80 -14.15 -10.72
CA LEU A 401 13.28 -14.55 -12.04
C LEU A 401 14.34 -15.32 -12.86
N THR A 402 15.62 -15.20 -12.54
CA THR A 402 16.73 -15.82 -13.27
C THR A 402 17.35 -17.04 -12.56
N GLU A 403 17.02 -17.26 -11.28
CA GLU A 403 17.32 -18.49 -10.52
C GLU A 403 16.52 -19.69 -11.09
#